data_6488841a695632030f61523192a76369
#
_entry.id   6488841a695632030f61523192a76369
#
_cell.length_a   1.000
_cell.length_b   1.000
_cell.length_c   1.000
_cell.angle_alpha   90.00
_cell.angle_beta   90.00
_cell.angle_gamma   90.00
#
_symmetry.space_group_name_H-M   'P 1'
#
loop_
_entity.id
_entity.type
_entity.pdbx_description
1 polymer ?
#
loop_
_entity_poly.entity_id
_entity_poly.type
_entity_poly.pdbx_seq_one_letter_code
_entity_poly.pdbx_strand_id
1 'polypeptide(L)'
;MACGSAVTVCKPGDNITARPQLVCGECNPCKRGQYNVCEHLRVQAFQADGCAQDFFVIDDDRVVKLPEGMSLDFGAMIEPAAVGAHASNRTDVKGKNVVVSGAGTIGNLVAQFCKARGAKRVLITDVSDLRLEKARECGIADTLNITKRPLKEAAKELFGDEGYQVGFEVAGVEVSIRSLMETIEKGSDIVVVAVFAKDPALSMFHLGEHELRLIGSMMYRHEDYQTAIDYVSRGIVNLKPL
;
A
#
# COMPACT_ATOMS: atom_id res chain seq x y z
N MET A 1 -5.11 16.50 -26.03
CA MET A 1 -6.18 15.76 -25.33
C MET A 1 -7.51 16.41 -25.67
N ALA A 2 -8.54 15.61 -25.95
CA ALA A 2 -9.91 16.05 -26.17
C ALA A 2 -10.83 15.43 -25.10
N CYS A 3 -11.91 16.11 -24.75
CA CYS A 3 -12.92 15.59 -23.85
C CYS A 3 -14.24 15.45 -24.60
N GLY A 4 -14.99 14.39 -24.31
CA GLY A 4 -16.37 14.26 -24.79
C GLY A 4 -17.26 15.33 -24.19
N SER A 5 -18.40 15.64 -24.84
CA SER A 5 -19.31 16.70 -24.41
C SER A 5 -19.96 16.50 -23.04
N ALA A 6 -19.99 15.24 -22.54
CA ALA A 6 -20.55 14.88 -21.25
C ALA A 6 -19.49 14.86 -20.10
N VAL A 7 -18.21 15.04 -20.41
CA VAL A 7 -17.14 15.01 -19.41
C VAL A 7 -17.19 16.27 -18.55
N THR A 8 -17.22 16.09 -17.23
CA THR A 8 -17.28 17.18 -16.24
C THR A 8 -16.08 17.23 -15.29
N VAL A 9 -15.33 16.14 -15.18
CA VAL A 9 -14.23 15.99 -14.19
C VAL A 9 -12.94 16.68 -14.61
N CYS A 10 -12.74 16.92 -15.91
CA CYS A 10 -11.55 17.58 -16.45
C CYS A 10 -11.88 18.31 -17.76
N LYS A 11 -10.96 19.16 -18.22
CA LYS A 11 -11.00 19.87 -19.50
C LYS A 11 -9.67 19.69 -20.26
N PRO A 12 -9.64 19.94 -21.57
CA PRO A 12 -8.40 19.95 -22.32
C PRO A 12 -7.33 20.85 -21.67
N GLY A 13 -6.13 20.32 -21.47
CA GLY A 13 -5.01 21.00 -20.80
C GLY A 13 -4.85 20.67 -19.32
N ASP A 14 -5.84 20.06 -18.67
CA ASP A 14 -5.67 19.60 -17.29
C ASP A 14 -4.67 18.43 -17.21
N ASN A 15 -3.85 18.42 -16.17
CA ASN A 15 -3.06 17.25 -15.77
C ASN A 15 -3.98 16.26 -15.05
N ILE A 16 -3.94 15.02 -15.49
CA ILE A 16 -4.77 13.93 -14.94
C ILE A 16 -3.94 12.70 -14.63
N THR A 17 -4.43 11.88 -13.72
CA THR A 17 -4.07 10.48 -13.57
C THR A 17 -5.34 9.64 -13.71
N ALA A 18 -5.20 8.32 -13.74
CA ALA A 18 -6.34 7.45 -13.97
C ALA A 18 -6.31 6.24 -13.04
N ARG A 19 -7.51 5.80 -12.62
CA ARG A 19 -7.66 4.51 -11.94
C ARG A 19 -7.70 3.41 -12.99
N PRO A 20 -6.78 2.41 -12.93
CA PRO A 20 -6.70 1.35 -13.95
C PRO A 20 -7.76 0.26 -13.77
N GLN A 21 -8.54 0.28 -12.69
CA GLN A 21 -9.55 -0.73 -12.38
C GLN A 21 -10.74 -0.65 -13.34
N LEU A 22 -11.09 -1.79 -13.93
CA LEU A 22 -12.29 -2.00 -14.72
C LEU A 22 -13.21 -2.91 -13.92
N VAL A 23 -14.29 -2.34 -13.38
CA VAL A 23 -15.21 -3.02 -12.47
C VAL A 23 -16.59 -3.22 -13.13
N CYS A 24 -17.32 -4.27 -12.77
CA CYS A 24 -18.61 -4.53 -13.39
C CYS A 24 -19.78 -3.71 -12.84
N GLY A 25 -19.65 -3.17 -11.62
CA GLY A 25 -20.71 -2.39 -10.96
C GLY A 25 -21.88 -3.23 -10.39
N GLU A 26 -22.06 -4.48 -10.76
CA GLU A 26 -23.25 -5.28 -10.49
C GLU A 26 -23.06 -6.51 -9.57
N CYS A 27 -21.82 -6.98 -9.39
CA CYS A 27 -21.53 -8.10 -8.48
C CYS A 27 -21.71 -7.68 -6.99
N ASN A 28 -21.76 -8.68 -6.10
CA ASN A 28 -21.99 -8.42 -4.68
C ASN A 28 -20.96 -7.48 -4.04
N PRO A 29 -19.64 -7.64 -4.25
CA PRO A 29 -18.65 -6.66 -3.79
C PRO A 29 -18.91 -5.25 -4.31
N CYS A 30 -19.19 -5.07 -5.61
CA CYS A 30 -19.47 -3.76 -6.20
C CYS A 30 -20.68 -3.10 -5.56
N LYS A 31 -21.79 -3.82 -5.37
CA LYS A 31 -23.01 -3.30 -4.71
C LYS A 31 -22.78 -2.87 -3.26
N ARG A 32 -21.78 -3.45 -2.58
CA ARG A 32 -21.37 -3.03 -1.22
C ARG A 32 -20.29 -1.95 -1.21
N GLY A 33 -19.94 -1.37 -2.35
CA GLY A 33 -18.87 -0.36 -2.46
C GLY A 33 -17.45 -0.94 -2.35
N GLN A 34 -17.30 -2.28 -2.37
CA GLN A 34 -16.03 -2.98 -2.32
C GLN A 34 -15.55 -3.35 -3.72
N TYR A 35 -15.66 -2.41 -4.66
CA TYR A 35 -15.37 -2.66 -6.07
C TYR A 35 -13.89 -2.97 -6.36
N ASN A 36 -12.99 -2.63 -5.44
CA ASN A 36 -11.58 -3.05 -5.49
C ASN A 36 -11.39 -4.58 -5.44
N VAL A 37 -12.40 -5.32 -5.00
CA VAL A 37 -12.49 -6.79 -5.03
C VAL A 37 -13.66 -7.27 -5.90
N CYS A 38 -13.92 -6.58 -7.00
CA CYS A 38 -14.92 -6.96 -7.99
C CYS A 38 -14.68 -8.39 -8.50
N GLU A 39 -15.72 -9.22 -8.59
CA GLU A 39 -15.63 -10.60 -9.11
C GLU A 39 -15.15 -10.65 -10.57
N HIS A 40 -15.38 -9.58 -11.34
CA HIS A 40 -14.98 -9.42 -12.74
C HIS A 40 -13.90 -8.34 -12.90
N LEU A 41 -13.09 -8.11 -11.85
CA LEU A 41 -12.04 -7.10 -11.89
C LEU A 41 -11.06 -7.38 -13.03
N ARG A 42 -10.89 -6.39 -13.88
CA ARG A 42 -9.78 -6.32 -14.85
C ARG A 42 -8.96 -5.06 -14.55
N VAL A 43 -7.71 -5.09 -14.91
CA VAL A 43 -6.79 -3.97 -14.70
C VAL A 43 -6.20 -3.58 -16.05
N GLN A 44 -6.25 -2.31 -16.40
CA GLN A 44 -5.60 -1.79 -17.60
C GLN A 44 -4.10 -2.08 -17.55
N ALA A 45 -3.52 -2.35 -18.70
CA ALA A 45 -2.16 -2.84 -18.91
C ALA A 45 -1.89 -4.29 -18.45
N PHE A 46 -2.91 -5.00 -17.90
CA PHE A 46 -2.83 -6.44 -17.59
C PHE A 46 -3.86 -7.23 -18.39
N GLN A 47 -5.16 -7.03 -18.15
CA GLN A 47 -6.25 -7.73 -18.85
C GLN A 47 -6.94 -6.86 -19.91
N ALA A 48 -6.51 -5.62 -20.06
CA ALA A 48 -6.96 -4.69 -21.10
C ALA A 48 -5.79 -3.79 -21.51
N ASP A 49 -5.91 -3.14 -22.67
CA ASP A 49 -4.88 -2.26 -23.20
C ASP A 49 -4.56 -1.12 -22.23
N GLY A 50 -3.27 -0.83 -22.05
CA GLY A 50 -2.77 0.22 -21.18
C GLY A 50 -2.62 1.57 -21.90
N CYS A 51 -2.11 2.56 -21.16
CA CYS A 51 -1.95 3.94 -21.66
C CYS A 51 -0.62 4.17 -22.44
N ALA A 52 0.24 3.15 -22.62
CA ALA A 52 1.47 3.28 -23.39
C ALA A 52 1.19 3.21 -24.91
N GLN A 53 0.44 4.21 -25.41
CA GLN A 53 0.01 4.36 -26.81
C GLN A 53 -0.17 5.84 -27.14
N ASP A 54 -0.19 6.20 -28.44
CA ASP A 54 -0.31 7.59 -28.88
C ASP A 54 -1.66 8.23 -28.47
N PHE A 55 -2.73 7.43 -28.52
CA PHE A 55 -4.07 7.84 -28.13
C PHE A 55 -4.66 6.81 -27.19
N PHE A 56 -5.15 7.28 -26.06
CA PHE A 56 -5.78 6.45 -25.04
C PHE A 56 -7.14 7.03 -24.67
N VAL A 57 -8.18 6.20 -24.77
CA VAL A 57 -9.55 6.58 -24.41
C VAL A 57 -9.88 5.99 -23.05
N ILE A 58 -10.41 6.81 -22.15
CA ILE A 58 -10.78 6.44 -20.80
C ILE A 58 -12.12 7.09 -20.43
N ASP A 59 -12.95 6.35 -19.69
CA ASP A 59 -14.20 6.87 -19.13
C ASP A 59 -13.91 7.89 -18.02
N ASP A 60 -14.71 8.94 -17.95
CA ASP A 60 -14.48 10.08 -17.05
C ASP A 60 -14.59 9.70 -15.56
N ASP A 61 -15.37 8.66 -15.22
CA ASP A 61 -15.50 8.14 -13.85
C ASP A 61 -14.19 7.59 -13.27
N ARG A 62 -13.23 7.23 -14.14
CA ARG A 62 -11.89 6.74 -13.76
C ARG A 62 -10.81 7.82 -13.82
N VAL A 63 -11.13 8.96 -14.39
CA VAL A 63 -10.21 10.10 -14.46
C VAL A 63 -10.12 10.79 -13.10
N VAL A 64 -8.90 11.11 -12.69
CA VAL A 64 -8.64 11.90 -11.48
C VAL A 64 -7.79 13.10 -11.87
N LYS A 65 -8.35 14.30 -11.69
CA LYS A 65 -7.62 15.55 -11.95
C LYS A 65 -6.55 15.75 -10.87
N LEU A 66 -5.34 16.04 -11.30
CA LEU A 66 -4.23 16.35 -10.41
C LEU A 66 -4.34 17.82 -9.94
N PRO A 67 -3.95 18.12 -8.70
CA PRO A 67 -3.83 19.48 -8.21
C PRO A 67 -2.87 20.31 -9.05
N GLU A 68 -3.13 21.61 -9.13
CA GLU A 68 -2.23 22.55 -9.78
C GLU A 68 -0.82 22.49 -9.14
N GLY A 69 0.21 22.45 -9.97
CA GLY A 69 1.61 22.35 -9.54
C GLY A 69 2.10 20.95 -9.22
N MET A 70 1.24 19.92 -9.21
CA MET A 70 1.71 18.54 -9.09
C MET A 70 2.37 18.09 -10.41
N SER A 71 3.59 17.56 -10.33
CA SER A 71 4.28 17.03 -11.50
C SER A 71 3.59 15.77 -12.05
N LEU A 72 3.76 15.49 -13.34
CA LEU A 72 3.24 14.26 -13.95
C LEU A 72 3.94 13.00 -13.39
N ASP A 73 5.21 13.11 -12.98
CA ASP A 73 5.92 12.00 -12.31
C ASP A 73 5.23 11.64 -10.99
N PHE A 74 4.87 12.64 -10.18
CA PHE A 74 4.09 12.40 -8.97
C PHE A 74 2.68 11.92 -9.29
N GLY A 75 2.06 12.44 -10.36
CA GLY A 75 0.77 11.97 -10.85
C GLY A 75 0.77 10.49 -11.20
N ALA A 76 1.84 9.99 -11.83
CA ALA A 76 2.03 8.57 -12.13
C ALA A 76 2.19 7.72 -10.85
N MET A 77 2.77 8.28 -9.80
CA MET A 77 2.99 7.60 -8.52
C MET A 77 1.76 7.62 -7.60
N ILE A 78 0.68 8.32 -7.94
CA ILE A 78 -0.55 8.34 -7.12
C ILE A 78 -1.19 6.94 -7.07
N GLU A 79 -1.13 6.20 -8.16
CA GLU A 79 -1.69 4.84 -8.20
C GLU A 79 -1.03 3.92 -7.13
N PRO A 80 0.29 3.70 -7.12
CA PRO A 80 0.93 2.91 -6.07
C PRO A 80 0.81 3.57 -4.67
N ALA A 81 0.75 4.89 -4.57
CA ALA A 81 0.51 5.57 -3.30
C ALA A 81 -0.87 5.25 -2.73
N ALA A 82 -1.90 5.11 -3.58
CA ALA A 82 -3.23 4.70 -3.16
C ALA A 82 -3.26 3.27 -2.59
N VAL A 83 -2.39 2.36 -3.09
CA VAL A 83 -2.20 1.02 -2.48
C VAL A 83 -1.70 1.17 -1.04
N GLY A 84 -0.69 2.03 -0.81
CA GLY A 84 -0.17 2.31 0.54
C GLY A 84 -1.23 2.91 1.47
N ALA A 85 -2.02 3.87 0.96
CA ALA A 85 -3.13 4.48 1.67
C ALA A 85 -4.19 3.43 2.07
N HIS A 86 -4.60 2.58 1.12
CA HIS A 86 -5.56 1.51 1.36
C HIS A 86 -5.08 0.50 2.39
N ALA A 87 -3.87 -0.04 2.19
CA ALA A 87 -3.29 -1.04 3.08
C ALA A 87 -3.21 -0.52 4.53
N SER A 88 -2.69 0.70 4.73
CA SER A 88 -2.59 1.33 6.05
C SER A 88 -3.94 1.61 6.70
N ASN A 89 -5.03 1.62 5.94
CA ASN A 89 -6.41 1.80 6.41
C ASN A 89 -7.13 0.48 6.74
N ARG A 90 -6.49 -0.68 6.49
CA ARG A 90 -7.09 -2.00 6.76
C ARG A 90 -7.14 -2.34 8.25
N THR A 91 -6.34 -1.66 9.06
CA THR A 91 -6.30 -1.79 10.52
C THR A 91 -6.02 -0.44 11.17
N ASP A 92 -6.34 -0.29 12.44
CA ASP A 92 -5.96 0.90 13.20
C ASP A 92 -4.47 0.84 13.57
N VAL A 93 -3.71 1.81 13.09
CA VAL A 93 -2.26 1.95 13.37
C VAL A 93 -1.94 3.06 14.37
N LYS A 94 -2.94 3.87 14.76
CA LYS A 94 -2.71 5.05 15.61
C LYS A 94 -2.18 4.65 16.98
N GLY A 95 -1.06 5.23 17.36
CA GLY A 95 -0.39 4.99 18.65
C GLY A 95 0.26 3.61 18.78
N LYS A 96 0.24 2.78 17.74
CA LYS A 96 0.80 1.42 17.73
C LYS A 96 2.20 1.37 17.12
N ASN A 97 2.99 0.41 17.57
CA ASN A 97 4.23 0.03 16.91
C ASN A 97 3.91 -0.85 15.69
N VAL A 98 4.56 -0.57 14.57
CA VAL A 98 4.28 -1.17 13.26
C VAL A 98 5.56 -1.77 12.69
N VAL A 99 5.46 -2.96 12.12
CA VAL A 99 6.51 -3.58 11.30
C VAL A 99 6.01 -3.73 9.86
N VAL A 100 6.77 -3.24 8.89
CA VAL A 100 6.52 -3.42 7.47
C VAL A 100 7.60 -4.33 6.89
N SER A 101 7.23 -5.51 6.44
CA SER A 101 8.15 -6.50 5.86
C SER A 101 8.17 -6.38 4.33
N GLY A 102 9.30 -5.90 3.81
CA GLY A 102 9.53 -5.52 2.42
C GLY A 102 9.64 -4.00 2.24
N ALA A 103 10.81 -3.51 1.80
CA ALA A 103 11.08 -2.08 1.58
C ALA A 103 11.10 -1.71 0.08
N GLY A 104 10.35 -2.44 -0.75
CA GLY A 104 10.05 -2.02 -2.12
C GLY A 104 9.17 -0.77 -2.14
N THR A 105 8.80 -0.29 -3.33
CA THR A 105 7.96 0.91 -3.47
C THR A 105 6.68 0.84 -2.63
N ILE A 106 5.94 -0.27 -2.70
CA ILE A 106 4.69 -0.42 -1.93
C ILE A 106 4.95 -0.46 -0.43
N GLY A 107 5.96 -1.23 0.05
CA GLY A 107 6.26 -1.27 1.49
C GLY A 107 6.70 0.08 2.04
N ASN A 108 7.49 0.83 1.27
CA ASN A 108 7.87 2.19 1.64
C ASN A 108 6.65 3.12 1.75
N LEU A 109 5.74 3.07 0.77
CA LEU A 109 4.49 3.83 0.82
C LEU A 109 3.63 3.43 2.02
N VAL A 110 3.43 2.13 2.26
CA VAL A 110 2.71 1.63 3.46
C VAL A 110 3.32 2.20 4.74
N ALA A 111 4.66 2.16 4.88
CA ALA A 111 5.35 2.69 6.06
C ALA A 111 5.12 4.19 6.25
N GLN A 112 5.20 4.99 5.17
CA GLN A 112 4.94 6.42 5.20
C GLN A 112 3.47 6.71 5.58
N PHE A 113 2.49 5.99 5.01
CA PHE A 113 1.08 6.15 5.36
C PHE A 113 0.79 5.74 6.80
N CYS A 114 1.42 4.67 7.32
CA CYS A 114 1.29 4.30 8.74
C CYS A 114 1.80 5.43 9.64
N LYS A 115 2.96 6.01 9.33
CA LYS A 115 3.51 7.16 10.05
C LYS A 115 2.56 8.37 9.98
N ALA A 116 2.06 8.70 8.80
CA ALA A 116 1.11 9.81 8.59
C ALA A 116 -0.21 9.62 9.35
N ARG A 117 -0.64 8.38 9.55
CA ARG A 117 -1.83 8.00 10.34
C ARG A 117 -1.57 7.92 11.84
N GLY A 118 -0.37 8.29 12.30
CA GLY A 118 -0.04 8.40 13.72
C GLY A 118 0.41 7.09 14.36
N ALA A 119 1.00 6.16 13.61
CA ALA A 119 1.75 5.05 14.20
C ALA A 119 2.81 5.61 15.17
N LYS A 120 2.96 4.97 16.34
CA LYS A 120 3.93 5.38 17.35
C LYS A 120 5.35 5.24 16.85
N ARG A 121 5.64 4.11 16.20
CA ARG A 121 6.91 3.81 15.57
C ARG A 121 6.73 2.86 14.40
N VAL A 122 7.53 3.02 13.35
CA VAL A 122 7.46 2.17 12.15
C VAL A 122 8.84 1.62 11.86
N LEU A 123 9.00 0.29 11.91
CA LEU A 123 10.18 -0.45 11.47
C LEU A 123 9.91 -1.03 10.09
N ILE A 124 10.74 -0.71 9.11
CA ILE A 124 10.69 -1.35 7.79
C ILE A 124 11.86 -2.32 7.61
N THR A 125 11.60 -3.49 7.03
CA THR A 125 12.61 -4.54 6.86
C THR A 125 12.76 -4.94 5.40
N ASP A 126 13.98 -5.29 4.99
CA ASP A 126 14.27 -5.85 3.65
C ASP A 126 15.59 -6.64 3.73
N VAL A 127 15.92 -7.33 2.66
CA VAL A 127 17.24 -7.96 2.43
C VAL A 127 18.21 -7.02 1.71
N SER A 128 17.72 -5.95 1.09
CA SER A 128 18.47 -5.00 0.27
C SER A 128 18.78 -3.71 1.04
N ASP A 129 20.06 -3.45 1.29
CA ASP A 129 20.49 -2.18 1.91
C ASP A 129 20.09 -0.96 1.06
N LEU A 130 20.10 -1.08 -0.27
CA LEU A 130 19.66 -0.01 -1.17
C LEU A 130 18.20 0.39 -0.93
N ARG A 131 17.29 -0.59 -0.81
CA ARG A 131 15.87 -0.32 -0.54
C ARG A 131 15.66 0.29 0.85
N LEU A 132 16.43 -0.17 1.84
CA LEU A 132 16.41 0.39 3.18
C LEU A 132 16.93 1.83 3.22
N GLU A 133 17.93 2.16 2.40
CA GLU A 133 18.39 3.55 2.24
C GLU A 133 17.29 4.42 1.65
N LYS A 134 16.60 3.96 0.60
CA LYS A 134 15.44 4.67 0.05
C LYS A 134 14.34 4.91 1.11
N ALA A 135 14.11 3.95 1.99
CA ALA A 135 13.18 4.13 3.09
C ALA A 135 13.60 5.26 4.04
N ARG A 136 14.90 5.35 4.36
CA ARG A 136 15.45 6.47 5.17
C ARG A 136 15.31 7.82 4.47
N GLU A 137 15.61 7.89 3.16
CA GLU A 137 15.41 9.09 2.35
C GLU A 137 13.95 9.54 2.34
N CYS A 138 13.00 8.60 2.44
CA CYS A 138 11.57 8.87 2.59
C CYS A 138 11.15 9.22 4.03
N GLY A 139 12.07 9.25 4.98
CA GLY A 139 11.82 9.64 6.35
C GLY A 139 11.41 8.49 7.29
N ILE A 140 11.65 7.23 6.91
CA ILE A 140 11.48 6.07 7.79
C ILE A 140 12.83 5.80 8.47
N ALA A 141 12.97 6.24 9.71
CA ALA A 141 14.24 6.18 10.43
C ALA A 141 14.65 4.74 10.83
N ASP A 142 13.67 3.93 11.25
CA ASP A 142 13.93 2.59 11.75
C ASP A 142 13.90 1.59 10.58
N THR A 143 15.06 1.07 10.21
CA THR A 143 15.22 0.12 9.10
C THR A 143 16.04 -1.09 9.55
N LEU A 144 15.72 -2.27 9.02
CA LEU A 144 16.40 -3.51 9.37
C LEU A 144 16.71 -4.35 8.14
N ASN A 145 17.97 -4.67 7.93
CA ASN A 145 18.36 -5.73 7.00
C ASN A 145 18.28 -7.09 7.71
N ILE A 146 17.27 -7.90 7.34
CA ILE A 146 16.98 -9.18 8.01
C ILE A 146 18.02 -10.27 7.71
N THR A 147 18.91 -10.07 6.74
CA THR A 147 20.05 -10.99 6.51
C THR A 147 21.18 -10.76 7.50
N LYS A 148 21.23 -9.58 8.13
CA LYS A 148 22.28 -9.19 9.08
C LYS A 148 21.84 -9.42 10.53
N ARG A 149 20.53 -9.35 10.80
CA ARG A 149 19.97 -9.48 12.15
C ARG A 149 18.53 -9.97 12.11
N PRO A 150 18.12 -10.93 12.96
CA PRO A 150 16.75 -11.41 13.04
C PRO A 150 15.76 -10.32 13.47
N LEU A 151 14.53 -10.36 12.90
CA LEU A 151 13.45 -9.42 13.26
C LEU A 151 13.14 -9.45 14.76
N LYS A 152 13.12 -10.64 15.39
CA LYS A 152 12.82 -10.83 16.81
C LYS A 152 13.73 -9.99 17.72
N GLU A 153 15.03 -10.01 17.46
CA GLU A 153 16.01 -9.26 18.24
C GLU A 153 15.87 -7.75 18.03
N ALA A 154 15.73 -7.32 16.76
CA ALA A 154 15.58 -5.93 16.43
C ALA A 154 14.27 -5.32 16.97
N ALA A 155 13.16 -6.08 16.91
CA ALA A 155 11.88 -5.64 17.46
C ALA A 155 11.96 -5.50 18.99
N LYS A 156 12.59 -6.46 19.68
CA LYS A 156 12.79 -6.38 21.15
C LYS A 156 13.61 -5.17 21.57
N GLU A 157 14.69 -4.88 20.84
CA GLU A 157 15.52 -3.70 21.12
C GLU A 157 14.77 -2.40 20.84
N LEU A 158 14.04 -2.34 19.72
CA LEU A 158 13.39 -1.13 19.24
C LEU A 158 12.13 -0.77 20.03
N PHE A 159 11.32 -1.78 20.35
CA PHE A 159 9.98 -1.61 20.95
C PHE A 159 9.94 -2.02 22.43
N GLY A 160 11.00 -2.64 22.95
CA GLY A 160 11.05 -3.13 24.34
C GLY A 160 10.01 -4.22 24.63
N ASP A 161 9.42 -4.18 25.82
CA ASP A 161 8.40 -5.13 26.26
C ASP A 161 7.02 -4.86 25.64
N GLU A 162 6.81 -3.70 25.05
CA GLU A 162 5.57 -3.35 24.35
C GLU A 162 5.41 -4.12 23.03
N GLY A 163 6.52 -4.55 22.42
CA GLY A 163 6.50 -5.22 21.12
C GLY A 163 5.87 -4.38 20.00
N TYR A 164 5.29 -5.05 19.01
CA TYR A 164 4.54 -4.38 17.93
C TYR A 164 3.19 -5.06 17.69
N GLN A 165 2.18 -4.26 17.37
CA GLN A 165 0.78 -4.66 17.31
C GLN A 165 0.21 -4.70 15.89
N VAL A 166 0.97 -4.23 14.90
CA VAL A 166 0.55 -4.28 13.49
C VAL A 166 1.72 -4.71 12.62
N GLY A 167 1.52 -5.75 11.83
CA GLY A 167 2.45 -6.20 10.80
C GLY A 167 1.87 -5.96 9.40
N PHE A 168 2.70 -5.53 8.46
CA PHE A 168 2.36 -5.48 7.03
C PHE A 168 3.27 -6.44 6.28
N GLU A 169 2.68 -7.42 5.61
CA GLU A 169 3.40 -8.35 4.74
C GLU A 169 3.36 -7.80 3.31
N VAL A 170 4.52 -7.32 2.82
CA VAL A 170 4.66 -6.66 1.51
C VAL A 170 5.78 -7.29 0.68
N ALA A 171 6.46 -8.29 1.20
CA ALA A 171 7.55 -8.99 0.51
C ALA A 171 7.08 -10.15 -0.39
N GLY A 172 5.94 -10.77 -0.06
CA GLY A 172 5.35 -11.86 -0.85
C GLY A 172 6.10 -13.19 -0.74
N VAL A 173 6.78 -13.43 0.39
CA VAL A 173 7.54 -14.67 0.62
C VAL A 173 7.18 -15.30 1.95
N GLU A 174 7.19 -16.64 2.00
CA GLU A 174 6.78 -17.41 3.18
C GLU A 174 7.56 -17.02 4.44
N VAL A 175 8.87 -16.86 4.33
CA VAL A 175 9.73 -16.51 5.47
C VAL A 175 9.34 -15.17 6.11
N SER A 176 8.85 -14.24 5.32
CA SER A 176 8.41 -12.91 5.78
C SER A 176 7.16 -13.01 6.65
N ILE A 177 6.09 -13.61 6.13
CA ILE A 177 4.82 -13.72 6.88
C ILE A 177 4.98 -14.61 8.12
N ARG A 178 5.77 -15.69 8.05
CA ARG A 178 6.07 -16.51 9.22
C ARG A 178 6.81 -15.74 10.30
N SER A 179 7.83 -14.98 9.91
CA SER A 179 8.58 -14.13 10.86
C SER A 179 7.68 -13.10 11.56
N LEU A 180 6.75 -12.48 10.82
CA LEU A 180 5.75 -11.60 11.43
C LEU A 180 4.87 -12.35 12.43
N MET A 181 4.31 -13.52 12.06
CA MET A 181 3.44 -14.32 12.94
C MET A 181 4.13 -14.79 14.21
N GLU A 182 5.43 -15.08 14.14
CA GLU A 182 6.23 -15.58 15.27
C GLU A 182 6.68 -14.47 16.24
N THR A 183 6.68 -13.22 15.81
CA THR A 183 7.29 -12.11 16.55
C THR A 183 6.33 -11.02 16.96
N ILE A 184 5.15 -10.95 16.36
CA ILE A 184 4.12 -9.97 16.68
C ILE A 184 3.46 -10.28 18.04
N GLU A 185 3.00 -9.25 18.75
CA GLU A 185 2.24 -9.41 19.99
C GLU A 185 0.93 -10.19 19.76
N LYS A 186 0.47 -10.91 20.79
CA LYS A 186 -0.81 -11.61 20.76
C LYS A 186 -1.98 -10.61 20.60
N GLY A 187 -3.07 -11.04 19.96
CA GLY A 187 -4.24 -10.21 19.70
C GLY A 187 -4.05 -9.16 18.60
N SER A 188 -3.02 -9.31 17.78
CA SER A 188 -2.54 -8.30 16.82
C SER A 188 -2.97 -8.58 15.38
N ASP A 189 -2.73 -7.61 14.49
CA ASP A 189 -3.12 -7.64 13.09
C ASP A 189 -1.91 -7.81 12.16
N ILE A 190 -2.06 -8.69 11.18
CA ILE A 190 -1.14 -8.77 10.04
C ILE A 190 -1.92 -8.48 8.77
N VAL A 191 -1.61 -7.38 8.10
CA VAL A 191 -2.19 -7.01 6.81
C VAL A 191 -1.33 -7.60 5.69
N VAL A 192 -1.95 -8.43 4.87
CA VAL A 192 -1.31 -9.09 3.72
C VAL A 192 -1.56 -8.24 2.48
N VAL A 193 -0.52 -7.62 1.97
CA VAL A 193 -0.54 -6.68 0.83
C VAL A 193 0.09 -7.32 -0.41
N ALA A 194 1.13 -8.11 -0.22
CA ALA A 194 1.85 -8.73 -1.32
C ALA A 194 1.04 -9.81 -2.03
N VAL A 195 1.37 -10.02 -3.30
CA VAL A 195 0.93 -11.18 -4.08
C VAL A 195 1.99 -12.27 -3.95
N PHE A 196 1.61 -13.40 -3.40
CA PHE A 196 2.50 -14.56 -3.25
C PHE A 196 2.57 -15.36 -4.55
N ALA A 197 3.78 -15.70 -4.98
CA ALA A 197 3.99 -16.57 -6.14
C ALA A 197 3.63 -18.05 -5.84
N LYS A 198 3.66 -18.43 -4.57
CA LYS A 198 3.26 -19.74 -4.03
C LYS A 198 2.57 -19.55 -2.70
N ASP A 199 1.55 -20.34 -2.43
CA ASP A 199 0.87 -20.30 -1.13
C ASP A 199 1.83 -20.61 0.00
N PRO A 200 1.95 -19.74 1.01
CA PRO A 200 2.82 -19.94 2.15
C PRO A 200 2.24 -20.98 3.13
N ALA A 201 3.08 -21.81 3.70
CA ALA A 201 2.70 -22.67 4.82
C ALA A 201 2.65 -21.85 6.11
N LEU A 202 1.47 -21.69 6.70
CA LEU A 202 1.27 -20.87 7.90
C LEU A 202 1.05 -21.75 9.14
N SER A 203 1.55 -21.30 10.29
CA SER A 203 1.27 -21.91 11.58
C SER A 203 -0.14 -21.54 12.05
N MET A 204 -1.08 -22.47 11.89
CA MET A 204 -2.45 -22.29 12.42
C MET A 204 -2.45 -22.28 13.96
N PHE A 205 -1.43 -22.87 14.60
CA PHE A 205 -1.22 -22.75 16.04
C PHE A 205 -0.99 -21.30 16.45
N HIS A 206 -0.05 -20.60 15.83
CA HIS A 206 0.18 -19.18 16.11
C HIS A 206 -1.06 -18.33 15.81
N LEU A 207 -1.75 -18.61 14.70
CA LEU A 207 -2.96 -17.87 14.36
C LEU A 207 -4.04 -18.00 15.45
N GLY A 208 -4.31 -19.23 15.91
CA GLY A 208 -5.36 -19.50 16.89
C GLY A 208 -4.94 -19.14 18.32
N GLU A 209 -3.82 -19.69 18.81
CA GLU A 209 -3.38 -19.50 20.19
C GLU A 209 -2.91 -18.08 20.54
N HIS A 210 -2.54 -17.30 19.52
CA HIS A 210 -2.19 -15.90 19.70
C HIS A 210 -3.33 -14.93 19.31
N GLU A 211 -4.51 -15.44 18.92
CA GLU A 211 -5.64 -14.63 18.44
C GLU A 211 -5.22 -13.60 17.35
N LEU A 212 -4.35 -14.00 16.41
CA LEU A 212 -3.91 -13.13 15.35
C LEU A 212 -4.98 -12.96 14.28
N ARG A 213 -5.07 -11.79 13.69
CA ARG A 213 -5.95 -11.53 12.54
C ARG A 213 -5.11 -11.35 11.28
N LEU A 214 -5.36 -12.19 10.26
CA LEU A 214 -4.82 -12.00 8.92
C LEU A 214 -5.84 -11.23 8.08
N ILE A 215 -5.45 -10.06 7.58
CA ILE A 215 -6.34 -9.14 6.87
C ILE A 215 -5.79 -8.92 5.46
N GLY A 216 -6.54 -9.34 4.45
CA GLY A 216 -6.17 -9.09 3.06
C GLY A 216 -6.31 -7.62 2.67
N SER A 217 -5.41 -7.13 1.81
CA SER A 217 -5.48 -5.81 1.19
C SER A 217 -5.34 -5.96 -0.31
N MET A 218 -6.30 -5.45 -1.06
CA MET A 218 -6.32 -5.54 -2.53
C MET A 218 -6.51 -4.17 -3.15
N MET A 219 -5.54 -3.75 -3.97
CA MET A 219 -5.59 -2.47 -4.69
C MET A 219 -6.00 -1.30 -3.75
N TYR A 220 -7.04 -0.57 -4.11
CA TYR A 220 -7.52 0.64 -3.40
C TYR A 220 -8.91 1.00 -3.89
N ARG A 221 -9.52 1.98 -3.21
CA ARG A 221 -10.76 2.63 -3.59
C ARG A 221 -10.53 4.08 -3.99
N HIS A 222 -11.59 4.76 -4.44
CA HIS A 222 -11.50 6.16 -4.85
C HIS A 222 -11.04 7.08 -3.70
N GLU A 223 -11.55 6.87 -2.51
CA GLU A 223 -11.17 7.62 -1.30
C GLU A 223 -9.68 7.47 -0.94
N ASP A 224 -9.09 6.30 -1.21
CA ASP A 224 -7.66 6.08 -0.99
C ASP A 224 -6.82 6.87 -2.02
N TYR A 225 -7.32 7.00 -3.25
CA TYR A 225 -6.70 7.82 -4.29
C TYR A 225 -6.69 9.30 -3.90
N GLN A 226 -7.82 9.81 -3.38
CA GLN A 226 -7.91 11.18 -2.89
C GLN A 226 -6.98 11.42 -1.68
N THR A 227 -6.93 10.46 -0.77
CA THR A 227 -6.00 10.50 0.38
C THR A 227 -4.55 10.55 -0.09
N ALA A 228 -4.18 9.74 -1.10
CA ALA A 228 -2.84 9.73 -1.67
C ALA A 228 -2.49 11.09 -2.29
N ILE A 229 -3.38 11.68 -3.08
CA ILE A 229 -3.20 13.01 -3.67
C ILE A 229 -3.01 14.08 -2.58
N ASP A 230 -3.87 14.10 -1.56
CA ASP A 230 -3.76 15.07 -0.46
C ASP A 230 -2.43 14.95 0.27
N TYR A 231 -2.03 13.74 0.67
CA TYR A 231 -0.81 13.54 1.45
C TYR A 231 0.47 13.80 0.64
N VAL A 232 0.47 13.46 -0.65
CA VAL A 232 1.57 13.78 -1.55
C VAL A 232 1.65 15.29 -1.80
N SER A 233 0.53 15.95 -2.08
CA SER A 233 0.48 17.40 -2.33
C SER A 233 0.98 18.23 -1.13
N ARG A 234 0.70 17.73 0.08
CA ARG A 234 1.12 18.37 1.34
C ARG A 234 2.53 17.96 1.78
N GLY A 235 3.22 17.12 1.03
CA GLY A 235 4.56 16.62 1.39
C GLY A 235 4.59 15.70 2.61
N ILE A 236 3.43 15.16 3.05
CA ILE A 236 3.32 14.19 4.14
C ILE A 236 3.89 12.85 3.70
N VAL A 237 3.58 12.46 2.46
CA VAL A 237 4.17 11.31 1.77
C VAL A 237 5.20 11.82 0.76
N ASN A 238 6.44 11.41 0.91
CA ASN A 238 7.55 11.82 0.07
C ASN A 238 7.81 10.77 -1.04
N LEU A 239 7.46 11.11 -2.27
CA LEU A 239 7.68 10.26 -3.44
C LEU A 239 9.04 10.48 -4.12
N LYS A 240 9.74 11.58 -3.78
CA LYS A 240 10.95 12.00 -4.50
C LYS A 240 12.07 10.96 -4.53
N PRO A 241 12.31 10.14 -3.46
CA PRO A 241 13.35 9.11 -3.50
C PRO A 241 12.93 7.83 -4.22
N LEU A 242 11.62 7.62 -4.46
CA LEU A 242 11.05 6.41 -5.06
C LEU A 242 10.99 6.51 -6.58
#